data_b03f8175034aaa900df835443fbaf27e
#
_entry.id   b03f8175034aaa900df835443fbaf27e
#
_cell.length_a   1.000
_cell.length_b   1.000
_cell.length_c   1.000
_cell.angle_alpha   90.00
_cell.angle_beta   90.00
_cell.angle_gamma   90.00
#
_symmetry.space_group_name_H-M   'P 1'
#
loop_
_entity.id
_entity.type
_entity.pdbx_description
1 polymer ?
#
loop_
_entity_poly.entity_id
_entity_poly.type
_entity_poly.pdbx_seq_one_letter_code
_entity_poly.pdbx_strand_id
1 'polypeptide(L)'
;MERKIIKKMVEWKNSPKRMPLILHGARQVGKTYTALNFGKNYYKNTVYFSMEDSREVVGIFERDLDPERIIRELAVKSGQSILKEDTLIIFDEIQASERALTSLKYFCEKAPQYHIIAAGSLLGVALNREKYSFPVGKVEMMVLYPLDFEEFLWATGNEAICTMIKDAYEHMAPLSLHETALDLYKTYIVIGGMPRVVMEYIETLDFNFVLAAQKMLNNAYIADMAKYASPNETTKIMAAWSSVPAQLAKENRKFQYKFIKTGARAYDYETPLDWLRTAGVINKCIRVTEGKLPLSAYAQNPAFKVYMMDTGLLCSKFDISANVIINTPPSINGFKGALTENYVMQALVTNGFIPYYWSSSGKAELDFVVQDNNGYIIPIEVKSADNVRSKSLSTFVSLYKPKYSIRVSAKNFGFENNIKSIPLYGVFCVQR
;
A
#
# COMPACT_ATOMS: atom_id res chain seq x y z
N MET A 1 15.91 2.00 -7.59
CA MET A 1 15.41 2.47 -6.29
C MET A 1 15.47 1.35 -5.28
N GLU A 2 16.00 1.62 -4.12
CA GLU A 2 16.03 0.68 -3.00
C GLU A 2 14.63 0.51 -2.41
N ARG A 3 14.32 -0.70 -1.91
CA ARG A 3 12.99 -1.04 -1.37
C ARG A 3 13.14 -1.80 -0.05
N LYS A 4 12.38 -1.42 0.97
CA LYS A 4 12.38 -2.06 2.30
C LYS A 4 12.04 -3.55 2.24
N ILE A 5 11.22 -3.96 1.28
CA ILE A 5 10.80 -5.35 1.11
C ILE A 5 11.98 -6.30 0.81
N ILE A 6 13.11 -5.79 0.27
CA ILE A 6 14.30 -6.57 -0.05
C ILE A 6 14.81 -7.29 1.19
N LYS A 7 14.79 -6.65 2.38
CA LYS A 7 15.18 -7.29 3.64
C LYS A 7 14.35 -8.56 3.92
N LYS A 8 13.02 -8.46 3.77
CA LYS A 8 12.11 -9.60 3.95
C LYS A 8 12.34 -10.68 2.89
N MET A 9 12.66 -10.28 1.65
CA MET A 9 12.98 -11.23 0.58
C MET A 9 14.29 -11.97 0.85
N VAL A 10 15.30 -11.33 1.48
CA VAL A 10 16.53 -12.00 1.93
C VAL A 10 16.24 -12.98 3.06
N GLU A 11 15.39 -12.60 4.03
CA GLU A 11 14.94 -13.49 5.09
C GLU A 11 14.21 -14.71 4.50
N TRP A 12 13.31 -14.51 3.55
CA TRP A 12 12.63 -15.56 2.80
C TRP A 12 13.62 -16.49 2.06
N LYS A 13 14.58 -15.91 1.33
CA LYS A 13 15.58 -16.70 0.61
C LYS A 13 16.32 -17.67 1.53
N ASN A 14 16.68 -17.22 2.73
CA ASN A 14 17.48 -17.96 3.70
C ASN A 14 16.64 -18.86 4.64
N SER A 15 15.32 -18.84 4.49
CA SER A 15 14.43 -19.65 5.34
C SER A 15 14.55 -21.15 5.01
N PRO A 16 14.78 -22.01 6.01
CA PRO A 16 14.81 -23.47 5.79
C PRO A 16 13.43 -24.06 5.45
N LYS A 17 12.36 -23.32 5.74
CA LYS A 17 10.97 -23.68 5.42
C LYS A 17 10.39 -22.84 4.29
N ARG A 18 11.27 -22.30 3.43
CA ARG A 18 10.88 -21.45 2.29
C ARG A 18 9.83 -22.14 1.42
N MET A 19 8.78 -21.40 1.11
CA MET A 19 7.79 -21.73 0.09
C MET A 19 7.95 -20.81 -1.13
N PRO A 20 7.41 -21.13 -2.31
CA PRO A 20 7.32 -20.16 -3.40
C PRO A 20 6.72 -18.85 -2.93
N LEU A 21 7.34 -17.73 -3.31
CA LEU A 21 6.90 -16.38 -2.89
C LEU A 21 5.96 -15.80 -3.93
N ILE A 22 4.81 -15.32 -3.49
CA ILE A 22 3.94 -14.47 -4.30
C ILE A 22 4.15 -13.01 -3.90
N LEU A 23 4.71 -12.22 -4.82
CA LEU A 23 4.86 -10.78 -4.69
C LEU A 23 3.66 -10.10 -5.33
N HIS A 24 2.73 -9.61 -4.52
CA HIS A 24 1.53 -8.96 -5.00
C HIS A 24 1.44 -7.49 -4.58
N GLY A 25 0.48 -6.76 -5.13
CA GLY A 25 0.30 -5.32 -4.89
C GLY A 25 -0.29 -4.65 -6.12
N ALA A 26 -0.66 -3.39 -6.02
CA ALA A 26 -1.26 -2.65 -7.12
C ALA A 26 -0.39 -2.67 -8.38
N ARG A 27 -1.00 -2.39 -9.52
CA ARG A 27 -0.25 -2.30 -10.79
C ARG A 27 0.77 -1.15 -10.72
N GLN A 28 1.92 -1.33 -11.38
CA GLN A 28 2.98 -0.33 -11.52
C GLN A 28 3.69 0.11 -10.21
N VAL A 29 3.55 -0.64 -9.11
CA VAL A 29 4.31 -0.41 -7.88
C VAL A 29 5.74 -0.95 -7.94
N GLY A 30 6.14 -1.57 -9.06
CA GLY A 30 7.51 -2.03 -9.32
C GLY A 30 7.77 -3.50 -8.96
N LYS A 31 6.76 -4.39 -8.96
CA LYS A 31 6.92 -5.83 -8.63
C LYS A 31 7.98 -6.52 -9.49
N THR A 32 7.83 -6.45 -10.81
CA THR A 32 8.75 -7.05 -11.78
C THR A 32 10.17 -6.52 -11.59
N TYR A 33 10.32 -5.19 -11.49
CA TYR A 33 11.61 -4.56 -11.23
C TYR A 33 12.24 -5.06 -9.92
N THR A 34 11.47 -5.12 -8.84
CA THR A 34 11.94 -5.57 -7.53
C THR A 34 12.40 -7.03 -7.57
N ALA A 35 11.63 -7.92 -8.22
CA ALA A 35 11.98 -9.33 -8.36
C ALA A 35 13.24 -9.52 -9.19
N LEU A 36 13.36 -8.83 -10.35
CA LEU A 36 14.56 -8.88 -11.21
C LEU A 36 15.80 -8.32 -10.49
N ASN A 37 15.67 -7.17 -9.82
CA ASN A 37 16.76 -6.58 -9.06
C ASN A 37 17.20 -7.47 -7.90
N PHE A 38 16.27 -8.12 -7.22
CA PHE A 38 16.56 -9.10 -6.18
C PHE A 38 17.31 -10.31 -6.75
N GLY A 39 16.87 -10.85 -7.89
CA GLY A 39 17.55 -11.92 -8.58
C GLY A 39 18.99 -11.57 -8.95
N LYS A 40 19.18 -10.40 -9.57
CA LYS A 40 20.51 -9.90 -9.98
C LYS A 40 21.50 -9.77 -8.82
N ASN A 41 21.04 -9.35 -7.64
CA ASN A 41 21.93 -9.04 -6.51
C ASN A 41 22.14 -10.22 -5.56
N TYR A 42 21.24 -11.20 -5.52
CA TYR A 42 21.23 -12.25 -4.51
C TYR A 42 21.31 -13.67 -5.06
N TYR A 43 21.31 -13.86 -6.39
CA TYR A 43 21.43 -15.17 -7.03
C TYR A 43 22.54 -15.17 -8.09
N LYS A 44 23.09 -16.34 -8.39
CA LYS A 44 24.08 -16.51 -9.47
C LYS A 44 23.44 -16.37 -10.85
N ASN A 45 22.18 -16.77 -10.95
CA ASN A 45 21.39 -16.70 -12.17
C ASN A 45 19.92 -16.33 -11.89
N THR A 46 19.26 -15.72 -12.86
CA THR A 46 17.85 -15.35 -12.78
C THR A 46 17.19 -15.60 -14.12
N VAL A 47 16.12 -16.38 -14.12
CA VAL A 47 15.29 -16.61 -15.30
C VAL A 47 13.92 -15.98 -15.12
N TYR A 48 13.44 -15.33 -16.16
CA TYR A 48 12.20 -14.56 -16.15
C TYR A 48 11.23 -15.06 -17.20
N PHE A 49 9.97 -15.26 -16.81
CA PHE A 49 8.90 -15.73 -17.69
C PHE A 49 7.64 -14.90 -17.44
N SER A 50 7.14 -14.23 -18.49
CA SER A 50 5.82 -13.55 -18.47
C SER A 50 4.73 -14.54 -18.87
N MET A 51 3.72 -14.69 -18.01
CA MET A 51 2.55 -15.54 -18.32
C MET A 51 1.55 -14.83 -19.24
N GLU A 52 1.63 -13.51 -19.39
CA GLU A 52 0.77 -12.75 -20.30
C GLU A 52 1.33 -12.75 -21.74
N ASP A 53 2.68 -12.67 -21.90
CA ASP A 53 3.30 -12.41 -23.20
C ASP A 53 3.64 -13.71 -23.98
N SER A 54 3.76 -14.86 -23.31
CA SER A 54 4.26 -16.09 -23.95
C SER A 54 3.27 -17.26 -23.83
N ARG A 55 2.53 -17.51 -24.90
CA ARG A 55 1.67 -18.71 -25.00
C ARG A 55 2.44 -20.02 -24.86
N GLU A 56 3.68 -20.07 -25.33
CA GLU A 56 4.54 -21.25 -25.22
C GLU A 56 4.88 -21.55 -23.77
N VAL A 57 5.23 -20.52 -22.97
CA VAL A 57 5.49 -20.67 -21.55
C VAL A 57 4.24 -21.15 -20.82
N VAL A 58 3.06 -20.56 -21.11
CA VAL A 58 1.79 -21.03 -20.52
C VAL A 58 1.53 -22.49 -20.92
N GLY A 59 1.80 -22.88 -22.17
CA GLY A 59 1.63 -24.25 -22.68
C GLY A 59 2.44 -25.30 -21.90
N ILE A 60 3.60 -24.92 -21.33
CA ILE A 60 4.40 -25.80 -20.48
C ILE A 60 3.58 -26.31 -19.28
N PHE A 61 2.73 -25.48 -18.71
CA PHE A 61 1.91 -25.83 -17.54
C PHE A 61 0.61 -26.57 -17.91
N GLU A 62 0.19 -26.56 -19.18
CA GLU A 62 -1.07 -27.19 -19.60
C GLU A 62 -0.99 -28.73 -19.65
N ARG A 63 0.18 -29.31 -19.90
CA ARG A 63 0.38 -30.74 -20.03
C ARG A 63 0.21 -31.49 -18.70
N ASP A 64 0.99 -31.12 -17.70
CA ASP A 64 0.95 -31.61 -16.31
C ASP A 64 1.60 -30.59 -15.39
N LEU A 65 1.69 -30.88 -14.09
CA LEU A 65 2.29 -29.99 -13.09
C LEU A 65 3.50 -30.65 -12.40
N ASP A 66 4.23 -31.53 -13.12
CA ASP A 66 5.47 -32.09 -12.62
C ASP A 66 6.61 -31.06 -12.62
N PRO A 67 7.15 -30.68 -11.43
CA PRO A 67 8.16 -29.63 -11.34
C PRO A 67 9.45 -29.93 -12.15
N GLU A 68 9.93 -31.13 -12.14
CA GLU A 68 11.20 -31.49 -12.82
C GLU A 68 11.05 -31.40 -14.35
N ARG A 69 9.89 -31.78 -14.91
CA ARG A 69 9.60 -31.59 -16.33
C ARG A 69 9.47 -30.09 -16.65
N ILE A 70 8.71 -29.36 -15.86
CA ILE A 70 8.51 -27.89 -16.06
C ILE A 70 9.87 -27.21 -16.08
N ILE A 71 10.75 -27.47 -15.13
CA ILE A 71 12.09 -26.87 -15.06
C ILE A 71 12.92 -27.19 -16.31
N ARG A 72 12.90 -28.44 -16.80
CA ARG A 72 13.62 -28.79 -18.03
C ARG A 72 13.12 -28.00 -19.24
N GLU A 73 11.81 -27.88 -19.41
CA GLU A 73 11.24 -27.15 -20.54
C GLU A 73 11.49 -25.64 -20.43
N LEU A 74 11.39 -25.06 -19.21
CA LEU A 74 11.74 -23.66 -18.96
C LEU A 74 13.23 -23.38 -19.19
N ALA A 75 14.14 -24.32 -18.85
CA ALA A 75 15.56 -24.17 -19.13
C ALA A 75 15.82 -24.12 -20.63
N VAL A 76 15.19 -25.02 -21.41
CA VAL A 76 15.27 -24.98 -22.88
C VAL A 76 14.73 -23.68 -23.44
N LYS A 77 13.57 -23.22 -22.94
CA LYS A 77 12.92 -21.99 -23.41
C LYS A 77 13.75 -20.72 -23.11
N SER A 78 14.42 -20.67 -21.95
CA SER A 78 15.28 -19.54 -21.58
C SER A 78 16.67 -19.59 -22.20
N GLY A 79 17.09 -20.75 -22.71
CA GLY A 79 18.49 -21.00 -23.16
C GLY A 79 19.49 -20.98 -21.98
N GLN A 80 19.03 -21.13 -20.74
CA GLN A 80 19.85 -21.06 -19.53
C GLN A 80 19.62 -22.28 -18.63
N SER A 81 20.69 -22.72 -17.95
CA SER A 81 20.56 -23.75 -16.93
C SER A 81 19.86 -23.19 -15.68
N ILE A 82 18.86 -23.94 -15.22
CA ILE A 82 18.15 -23.62 -13.96
C ILE A 82 18.70 -24.54 -12.86
N LEU A 83 19.60 -23.96 -12.05
CA LEU A 83 20.29 -24.70 -10.98
C LEU A 83 19.51 -24.54 -9.66
N LYS A 84 19.42 -25.66 -8.92
CA LYS A 84 18.83 -25.68 -7.58
C LYS A 84 19.56 -24.68 -6.67
N GLU A 85 18.82 -23.91 -5.88
CA GLU A 85 19.29 -22.89 -4.92
C GLU A 85 20.05 -21.69 -5.51
N ASP A 86 20.69 -21.84 -6.68
CA ASP A 86 21.52 -20.81 -7.33
C ASP A 86 20.75 -19.94 -8.34
N THR A 87 19.63 -20.46 -8.88
CA THR A 87 18.81 -19.74 -9.86
C THR A 87 17.50 -19.26 -9.24
N LEU A 88 17.21 -17.97 -9.37
CA LEU A 88 15.87 -17.44 -9.10
C LEU A 88 14.99 -17.57 -10.34
N ILE A 89 13.84 -18.20 -10.18
CA ILE A 89 12.81 -18.31 -11.22
C ILE A 89 11.73 -17.23 -10.94
N ILE A 90 11.46 -16.38 -11.92
CA ILE A 90 10.44 -15.34 -11.81
C ILE A 90 9.30 -15.65 -12.78
N PHE A 91 8.10 -15.85 -12.25
CA PHE A 91 6.85 -15.93 -13.00
C PHE A 91 6.11 -14.60 -12.87
N ASP A 92 6.08 -13.79 -13.92
CA ASP A 92 5.41 -12.51 -13.92
C ASP A 92 3.99 -12.63 -14.51
N GLU A 93 3.09 -11.74 -14.03
CA GLU A 93 1.65 -11.74 -14.35
C GLU A 93 1.02 -13.13 -14.17
N ILE A 94 1.37 -13.80 -13.04
CA ILE A 94 1.01 -15.21 -12.74
C ILE A 94 -0.50 -15.46 -12.84
N GLN A 95 -1.34 -14.43 -12.61
CA GLN A 95 -2.79 -14.55 -12.73
C GLN A 95 -3.29 -14.81 -14.17
N ALA A 96 -2.42 -14.64 -15.17
CA ALA A 96 -2.75 -14.97 -16.56
C ALA A 96 -2.79 -16.47 -16.83
N SER A 97 -2.17 -17.32 -15.97
CA SER A 97 -2.20 -18.79 -16.06
C SER A 97 -2.60 -19.42 -14.74
N GLU A 98 -3.81 -20.00 -14.69
CA GLU A 98 -4.30 -20.73 -13.51
C GLU A 98 -3.40 -21.95 -13.19
N ARG A 99 -2.94 -22.67 -14.21
CA ARG A 99 -2.12 -23.85 -14.03
C ARG A 99 -0.72 -23.49 -13.53
N ALA A 100 -0.13 -22.38 -14.01
CA ALA A 100 1.13 -21.90 -13.48
C ALA A 100 0.99 -21.50 -12.00
N LEU A 101 -0.10 -20.83 -11.61
CA LEU A 101 -0.37 -20.51 -10.20
C LEU A 101 -0.54 -21.80 -9.36
N THR A 102 -1.30 -22.76 -9.84
CA THR A 102 -1.50 -24.06 -9.17
C THR A 102 -0.19 -24.85 -9.05
N SER A 103 0.74 -24.73 -10.02
CA SER A 103 2.02 -25.40 -10.00
C SER A 103 2.89 -25.04 -8.78
N LEU A 104 2.71 -23.85 -8.21
CA LEU A 104 3.45 -23.41 -7.02
C LEU A 104 3.26 -24.37 -5.84
N LYS A 105 2.09 -24.99 -5.71
CA LYS A 105 1.85 -26.04 -4.71
C LYS A 105 2.79 -27.22 -4.91
N TYR A 106 2.92 -27.70 -6.14
CA TYR A 106 3.77 -28.86 -6.46
C TYR A 106 5.25 -28.55 -6.32
N PHE A 107 5.67 -27.32 -6.65
CA PHE A 107 7.02 -26.86 -6.35
C PHE A 107 7.30 -26.85 -4.85
N CYS A 108 6.39 -26.34 -4.04
CA CYS A 108 6.51 -26.36 -2.58
C CYS A 108 6.66 -27.78 -2.02
N GLU A 109 5.88 -28.74 -2.53
CA GLU A 109 5.80 -30.11 -1.98
C GLU A 109 6.89 -31.05 -2.50
N LYS A 110 7.26 -30.92 -3.78
CA LYS A 110 8.12 -31.91 -4.46
C LYS A 110 9.49 -31.37 -4.87
N ALA A 111 9.62 -30.03 -4.96
CA ALA A 111 10.82 -29.39 -5.48
C ALA A 111 11.16 -28.08 -4.77
N PRO A 112 11.21 -28.06 -3.41
CA PRO A 112 11.43 -26.85 -2.63
C PRO A 112 12.81 -26.21 -2.84
N GLN A 113 13.74 -26.93 -3.44
CA GLN A 113 15.08 -26.46 -3.79
C GLN A 113 15.09 -25.45 -4.95
N TYR A 114 14.00 -25.30 -5.71
CA TYR A 114 13.88 -24.26 -6.70
C TYR A 114 13.26 -23.00 -6.08
N HIS A 115 13.95 -21.89 -6.21
CA HIS A 115 13.51 -20.61 -5.66
C HIS A 115 12.63 -19.90 -6.67
N ILE A 116 11.36 -19.68 -6.31
CA ILE A 116 10.37 -19.10 -7.21
C ILE A 116 9.77 -17.87 -6.60
N ILE A 117 9.76 -16.77 -7.37
CA ILE A 117 8.96 -15.59 -7.11
C ILE A 117 7.91 -15.48 -8.21
N ALA A 118 6.64 -15.50 -7.83
CA ALA A 118 5.52 -15.22 -8.71
C ALA A 118 5.02 -13.79 -8.46
N ALA A 119 5.03 -12.95 -9.49
CA ALA A 119 4.52 -11.58 -9.40
C ALA A 119 3.13 -11.48 -10.06
N GLY A 120 2.22 -10.70 -9.45
CA GLY A 120 0.89 -10.49 -10.02
C GLY A 120 0.21 -9.24 -9.45
N SER A 121 -0.45 -8.47 -10.31
CA SER A 121 -1.05 -7.19 -9.93
C SER A 121 -2.50 -7.30 -9.43
N LEU A 122 -3.27 -8.23 -9.94
CA LEU A 122 -4.70 -8.40 -9.66
C LEU A 122 -5.00 -9.79 -9.09
N LEU A 123 -4.01 -10.36 -8.40
CA LEU A 123 -4.12 -11.73 -7.90
C LEU A 123 -5.37 -11.91 -7.02
N GLY A 124 -5.63 -10.97 -6.10
CA GLY A 124 -6.83 -11.01 -5.26
C GLY A 124 -8.15 -10.92 -6.03
N VAL A 125 -8.18 -10.20 -7.16
CA VAL A 125 -9.36 -10.13 -8.03
C VAL A 125 -9.51 -11.43 -8.84
N ALA A 126 -8.40 -11.99 -9.32
CA ALA A 126 -8.40 -13.25 -10.05
C ALA A 126 -8.84 -14.42 -9.16
N LEU A 127 -8.44 -14.43 -7.90
CA LEU A 127 -8.78 -15.47 -6.91
C LEU A 127 -10.28 -15.54 -6.56
N ASN A 128 -11.01 -14.44 -6.68
CA ASN A 128 -12.45 -14.40 -6.45
C ASN A 128 -13.28 -14.99 -7.61
N ARG A 129 -12.62 -15.48 -8.68
CA ARG A 129 -13.32 -16.19 -9.78
C ARG A 129 -13.37 -17.67 -9.46
N GLU A 130 -14.52 -18.30 -9.58
CA GLU A 130 -14.84 -19.69 -9.22
C GLU A 130 -13.94 -20.79 -9.84
N LYS A 131 -13.04 -20.44 -10.76
CA LYS A 131 -12.20 -21.38 -11.50
C LYS A 131 -10.77 -21.57 -10.93
N TYR A 132 -10.34 -20.78 -9.95
CA TYR A 132 -8.94 -20.80 -9.50
C TYR A 132 -8.72 -21.66 -8.26
N SER A 133 -7.86 -22.69 -8.37
CA SER A 133 -7.33 -23.42 -7.22
C SER A 133 -6.10 -22.68 -6.69
N PHE A 134 -6.31 -21.82 -5.71
CA PHE A 134 -5.20 -21.14 -5.04
C PHE A 134 -4.36 -22.12 -4.21
N PRO A 135 -3.02 -22.04 -4.21
CA PRO A 135 -2.14 -22.93 -3.46
C PRO A 135 -2.11 -22.59 -1.96
N VAL A 136 -3.26 -22.74 -1.27
CA VAL A 136 -3.44 -22.39 0.15
C VAL A 136 -2.41 -23.12 1.01
N GLY A 137 -1.69 -22.37 1.86
CA GLY A 137 -0.70 -22.91 2.80
C GLY A 137 0.56 -23.49 2.13
N LYS A 138 0.77 -23.23 0.83
CA LYS A 138 1.92 -23.72 0.04
C LYS A 138 2.70 -22.58 -0.63
N VAL A 139 2.37 -21.36 -0.31
CA VAL A 139 3.03 -20.14 -0.78
C VAL A 139 3.16 -19.13 0.35
N GLU A 140 4.22 -18.36 0.33
CA GLU A 140 4.36 -17.13 1.12
C GLU A 140 3.86 -15.95 0.31
N MET A 141 3.30 -14.94 0.98
CA MET A 141 2.77 -13.75 0.31
C MET A 141 3.42 -12.49 0.87
N MET A 142 3.94 -11.65 -0.02
CA MET A 142 4.45 -10.32 0.32
C MET A 142 3.75 -9.25 -0.50
N VAL A 143 3.32 -8.17 0.17
CA VAL A 143 2.69 -7.02 -0.49
C VAL A 143 3.74 -5.98 -0.82
N LEU A 144 3.81 -5.56 -2.07
CA LEU A 144 4.59 -4.42 -2.48
C LEU A 144 3.67 -3.20 -2.64
N TYR A 145 3.90 -2.20 -1.80
CA TYR A 145 3.19 -0.92 -1.85
C TYR A 145 3.93 0.10 -2.75
N PRO A 146 3.34 1.25 -3.11
CA PRO A 146 4.10 2.41 -3.57
C PRO A 146 5.25 2.73 -2.61
N LEU A 147 6.26 3.47 -3.03
CA LEU A 147 7.33 3.93 -2.13
C LEU A 147 6.70 4.69 -0.97
N ASP A 148 7.03 4.32 0.26
CA ASP A 148 6.68 5.17 1.40
C ASP A 148 7.64 6.36 1.52
N PHE A 149 7.44 7.22 2.51
CA PHE A 149 8.26 8.42 2.64
C PHE A 149 9.75 8.10 2.90
N GLU A 150 10.05 7.03 3.61
CA GLU A 150 11.42 6.57 3.81
C GLU A 150 12.09 6.14 2.50
N GLU A 151 11.42 5.30 1.71
CA GLU A 151 11.91 4.86 0.40
C GLU A 151 12.02 6.02 -0.60
N PHE A 152 11.13 7.02 -0.49
CA PHE A 152 11.21 8.25 -1.26
C PHE A 152 12.45 9.07 -0.88
N LEU A 153 12.76 9.23 0.41
CA LEU A 153 13.97 9.91 0.87
C LEU A 153 15.23 9.22 0.32
N TRP A 154 15.28 7.89 0.33
CA TRP A 154 16.39 7.15 -0.28
C TRP A 154 16.47 7.38 -1.79
N ALA A 155 15.34 7.32 -2.49
CA ALA A 155 15.31 7.51 -3.95
C ALA A 155 15.75 8.91 -4.39
N THR A 156 15.57 9.91 -3.52
CA THR A 156 15.92 11.33 -3.79
C THR A 156 17.26 11.76 -3.16
N GLY A 157 18.08 10.83 -2.65
CA GLY A 157 19.41 11.12 -2.10
C GLY A 157 19.37 11.81 -0.72
N ASN A 158 18.30 11.58 0.06
CA ASN A 158 18.09 12.19 1.38
C ASN A 158 18.23 11.18 2.54
N GLU A 159 19.12 10.18 2.42
CA GLU A 159 19.32 9.13 3.43
C GLU A 159 19.79 9.70 4.78
N ALA A 160 20.60 10.76 4.75
CA ALA A 160 21.11 11.38 5.95
C ALA A 160 19.99 11.96 6.83
N ILE A 161 19.06 12.71 6.23
CA ILE A 161 17.90 13.26 6.97
C ILE A 161 16.94 12.16 7.41
N CYS A 162 16.80 11.07 6.63
CA CYS A 162 16.03 9.89 7.02
C CYS A 162 16.57 9.27 8.32
N THR A 163 17.89 9.12 8.43
CA THR A 163 18.57 8.62 9.63
C THR A 163 18.34 9.54 10.82
N MET A 164 18.47 10.86 10.63
CA MET A 164 18.18 11.84 11.69
C MET A 164 16.73 11.82 12.16
N ILE A 165 15.76 11.62 11.25
CA ILE A 165 14.35 11.50 11.60
C ILE A 165 14.12 10.27 12.48
N LYS A 166 14.74 9.13 12.16
CA LYS A 166 14.64 7.90 12.96
C LYS A 166 15.23 8.07 14.36
N ASP A 167 16.41 8.68 14.45
CA ASP A 167 17.06 8.98 15.73
C ASP A 167 16.18 9.90 16.60
N ALA A 168 15.65 10.97 16.01
CA ALA A 168 14.73 11.89 16.69
C ALA A 168 13.44 11.19 17.15
N TYR A 169 12.92 10.23 16.37
CA TYR A 169 11.76 9.42 16.76
C TYR A 169 12.07 8.49 17.92
N GLU A 170 13.20 7.80 17.91
CA GLU A 170 13.60 6.87 18.99
C GLU A 170 13.75 7.59 20.33
N HIS A 171 14.35 8.78 20.34
CA HIS A 171 14.56 9.57 21.53
C HIS A 171 13.41 10.53 21.86
N MET A 172 12.39 10.63 21.00
CA MET A 172 11.30 11.62 21.05
C MET A 172 11.82 13.05 21.23
N ALA A 173 12.97 13.34 20.62
CA ALA A 173 13.70 14.60 20.69
C ALA A 173 13.44 15.47 19.44
N PRO A 174 13.37 16.81 19.58
CA PRO A 174 13.17 17.69 18.44
C PRO A 174 14.26 17.52 17.37
N LEU A 175 13.85 17.36 16.11
CA LEU A 175 14.73 17.34 14.95
C LEU A 175 15.20 18.78 14.63
N SER A 176 16.49 19.01 14.52
CA SER A 176 17.07 20.32 14.19
C SER A 176 16.71 20.77 12.75
N LEU A 177 16.63 19.82 11.80
CA LEU A 177 16.26 20.07 10.40
C LEU A 177 14.75 19.90 10.16
N HIS A 178 13.93 20.35 11.10
CA HIS A 178 12.49 20.19 11.09
C HIS A 178 11.82 20.77 9.83
N GLU A 179 12.15 22.02 9.49
CA GLU A 179 11.58 22.68 8.30
C GLU A 179 12.00 21.99 7.00
N THR A 180 13.26 21.56 6.88
CA THR A 180 13.72 20.79 5.72
C THR A 180 12.95 19.48 5.56
N ALA A 181 12.74 18.78 6.68
CA ALA A 181 11.97 17.53 6.66
C ALA A 181 10.48 17.76 6.30
N LEU A 182 9.89 18.88 6.75
CA LEU A 182 8.53 19.28 6.36
C LEU A 182 8.43 19.61 4.87
N ASP A 183 9.43 20.26 4.29
CA ASP A 183 9.42 20.60 2.87
C ASP A 183 9.58 19.34 1.99
N LEU A 184 10.43 18.39 2.39
CA LEU A 184 10.52 17.08 1.75
C LEU A 184 9.20 16.30 1.85
N TYR A 185 8.53 16.36 3.02
CA TYR A 185 7.20 15.77 3.19
C TYR A 185 6.15 16.41 2.27
N LYS A 186 6.09 17.75 2.16
CA LYS A 186 5.18 18.45 1.25
C LYS A 186 5.43 18.03 -0.19
N THR A 187 6.68 17.89 -0.59
CA THR A 187 7.10 17.39 -1.90
C THR A 187 6.58 15.97 -2.13
N TYR A 188 6.77 15.05 -1.17
CA TYR A 188 6.27 13.70 -1.25
C TYR A 188 4.73 13.62 -1.34
N ILE A 189 4.01 14.45 -0.60
CA ILE A 189 2.53 14.48 -0.67
C ILE A 189 2.05 14.76 -2.09
N VAL A 190 2.74 15.63 -2.83
CA VAL A 190 2.41 15.97 -4.22
C VAL A 190 2.82 14.87 -5.19
N ILE A 191 4.03 14.34 -5.05
CA ILE A 191 4.58 13.33 -5.96
C ILE A 191 3.95 11.97 -5.71
N GLY A 192 3.79 11.58 -4.44
CA GLY A 192 3.44 10.24 -4.01
C GLY A 192 4.62 9.27 -4.09
N GLY A 193 4.32 7.98 -3.98
CA GLY A 193 5.29 6.89 -3.98
C GLY A 193 5.24 5.99 -5.22
N MET A 194 4.50 6.35 -6.27
CA MET A 194 4.49 5.53 -7.48
C MET A 194 5.86 5.61 -8.18
N PRO A 195 6.57 4.47 -8.38
CA PRO A 195 7.98 4.47 -8.84
C PRO A 195 8.22 5.29 -10.10
N ARG A 196 7.31 5.19 -11.07
CA ARG A 196 7.40 5.97 -12.31
C ARG A 196 7.31 7.47 -12.07
N VAL A 197 6.42 7.89 -11.17
CA VAL A 197 6.23 9.32 -10.84
C VAL A 197 7.43 9.86 -10.09
N VAL A 198 7.98 9.07 -9.16
CA VAL A 198 9.19 9.44 -8.42
C VAL A 198 10.40 9.57 -9.36
N MET A 199 10.56 8.64 -10.33
CA MET A 199 11.61 8.76 -11.35
C MET A 199 11.44 10.00 -12.22
N GLU A 200 10.23 10.27 -12.68
CA GLU A 200 9.94 11.48 -13.46
C GLU A 200 10.34 12.76 -12.72
N TYR A 201 10.05 12.81 -11.40
CA TYR A 201 10.47 13.95 -10.59
C TYR A 201 11.98 14.04 -10.44
N ILE A 202 12.68 12.93 -10.21
CA ILE A 202 14.15 12.90 -10.06
C ILE A 202 14.85 13.38 -11.34
N GLU A 203 14.32 12.99 -12.49
CA GLU A 203 14.91 13.30 -13.79
C GLU A 203 14.62 14.73 -14.25
N THR A 204 13.44 15.26 -13.94
CA THR A 204 12.98 16.56 -14.50
C THR A 204 12.95 17.70 -13.47
N LEU A 205 12.77 17.40 -12.20
CA LEU A 205 12.46 18.36 -11.11
C LEU A 205 11.26 19.27 -11.43
N ASP A 206 10.37 18.84 -12.32
CA ASP A 206 9.21 19.60 -12.79
C ASP A 206 7.90 18.90 -12.43
N PHE A 207 7.05 19.56 -11.66
CA PHE A 207 5.74 19.06 -11.26
C PHE A 207 4.73 18.91 -12.39
N ASN A 208 4.93 19.52 -13.55
CA ASN A 208 4.05 19.33 -14.71
C ASN A 208 4.22 17.92 -15.28
N PHE A 209 5.47 17.44 -15.39
CA PHE A 209 5.75 16.05 -15.79
C PHE A 209 5.25 15.05 -14.75
N VAL A 210 5.42 15.34 -13.46
CA VAL A 210 4.86 14.55 -12.35
C VAL A 210 3.35 14.40 -12.52
N LEU A 211 2.62 15.50 -12.74
CA LEU A 211 1.16 15.49 -12.93
C LEU A 211 0.76 14.68 -14.18
N ALA A 212 1.49 14.81 -15.27
CA ALA A 212 1.25 14.05 -16.50
C ALA A 212 1.41 12.54 -16.26
N ALA A 213 2.48 12.13 -15.55
CA ALA A 213 2.72 10.74 -15.19
C ALA A 213 1.61 10.19 -14.25
N GLN A 214 1.17 10.96 -13.26
CA GLN A 214 0.07 10.59 -12.37
C GLN A 214 -1.26 10.43 -13.12
N LYS A 215 -1.60 11.36 -14.03
CA LYS A 215 -2.81 11.26 -14.86
C LYS A 215 -2.78 10.01 -15.74
N MET A 216 -1.61 9.68 -16.31
CA MET A 216 -1.45 8.47 -17.12
C MET A 216 -1.65 7.21 -16.26
N LEU A 217 -1.13 7.17 -15.03
CA LEU A 217 -1.35 6.04 -14.10
C LEU A 217 -2.83 5.89 -13.72
N ASN A 218 -3.51 7.00 -13.38
CA ASN A 218 -4.94 6.97 -13.09
C ASN A 218 -5.77 6.43 -14.27
N ASN A 219 -5.43 6.81 -15.50
CA ASN A 219 -6.08 6.29 -16.72
C ASN A 219 -5.77 4.80 -16.94
N ALA A 220 -4.54 4.35 -16.64
CA ALA A 220 -4.19 2.93 -16.73
C ALA A 220 -4.99 2.07 -15.74
N TYR A 221 -5.23 2.54 -14.52
CA TYR A 221 -6.12 1.85 -13.57
C TYR A 221 -7.55 1.74 -14.08
N ILE A 222 -8.08 2.80 -14.72
CA ILE A 222 -9.42 2.76 -15.35
C ILE A 222 -9.47 1.72 -16.47
N ALA A 223 -8.43 1.64 -17.31
CA ALA A 223 -8.35 0.64 -18.37
C ALA A 223 -8.30 -0.80 -17.81
N ASP A 224 -7.59 -1.01 -16.70
CA ASP A 224 -7.54 -2.31 -16.02
C ASP A 224 -8.91 -2.70 -15.44
N MET A 225 -9.64 -1.76 -14.85
CA MET A 225 -11.00 -2.02 -14.37
C MET A 225 -11.89 -2.53 -15.52
N ALA A 226 -11.76 -1.95 -16.71
CA ALA A 226 -12.48 -2.38 -17.90
C ALA A 226 -12.05 -3.76 -18.42
N LYS A 227 -10.78 -4.13 -18.27
CA LYS A 227 -10.24 -5.43 -18.71
C LYS A 227 -10.69 -6.60 -17.84
N TYR A 228 -10.84 -6.38 -16.52
CA TYR A 228 -11.01 -7.46 -15.54
C TYR A 228 -12.38 -7.52 -14.86
N ALA A 229 -13.32 -6.63 -15.22
CA ALA A 229 -14.71 -6.67 -14.75
C ALA A 229 -15.70 -6.73 -15.91
N SER A 230 -16.93 -7.17 -15.63
CA SER A 230 -18.00 -7.08 -16.63
C SER A 230 -18.34 -5.62 -16.94
N PRO A 231 -18.92 -5.27 -18.12
CA PRO A 231 -19.22 -3.88 -18.47
C PRO A 231 -20.07 -3.14 -17.42
N ASN A 232 -21.03 -3.82 -16.80
CA ASN A 232 -21.90 -3.25 -15.77
C ASN A 232 -21.12 -2.99 -14.47
N GLU A 233 -20.28 -3.94 -14.05
CA GLU A 233 -19.42 -3.81 -12.88
C GLU A 233 -18.36 -2.73 -13.09
N THR A 234 -17.74 -2.68 -14.27
CA THR A 234 -16.76 -1.64 -14.66
C THR A 234 -17.31 -0.24 -14.43
N THR A 235 -18.54 0.02 -14.88
CA THR A 235 -19.19 1.33 -14.71
C THR A 235 -19.33 1.69 -13.22
N LYS A 236 -19.72 0.73 -12.38
CA LYS A 236 -19.88 0.93 -10.93
C LYS A 236 -18.51 1.11 -10.23
N ILE A 237 -17.50 0.32 -10.61
CA ILE A 237 -16.13 0.42 -10.07
C ILE A 237 -15.55 1.80 -10.41
N MET A 238 -15.66 2.25 -11.65
CA MET A 238 -15.19 3.56 -12.11
C MET A 238 -15.92 4.70 -11.37
N ALA A 239 -17.22 4.60 -11.18
CA ALA A 239 -18.00 5.60 -10.44
C ALA A 239 -17.57 5.65 -8.96
N ALA A 240 -17.37 4.51 -8.29
CA ALA A 240 -16.84 4.45 -6.94
C ALA A 240 -15.44 5.05 -6.85
N TRP A 241 -14.51 4.66 -7.75
CA TRP A 241 -13.15 5.20 -7.85
C TRP A 241 -13.11 6.72 -8.05
N SER A 242 -13.95 7.24 -8.94
CA SER A 242 -14.04 8.67 -9.23
C SER A 242 -14.62 9.47 -8.07
N SER A 243 -15.41 8.86 -7.19
CA SER A 243 -16.00 9.54 -6.03
C SER A 243 -15.02 9.74 -4.86
N VAL A 244 -13.91 9.00 -4.79
CA VAL A 244 -12.99 9.01 -3.64
C VAL A 244 -12.50 10.41 -3.25
N PRO A 245 -12.04 11.29 -4.18
CA PRO A 245 -11.63 12.63 -3.81
C PRO A 245 -12.75 13.46 -3.16
N ALA A 246 -13.96 13.40 -3.71
CA ALA A 246 -15.12 14.09 -3.17
C ALA A 246 -15.54 13.56 -1.79
N GLN A 247 -15.39 12.26 -1.53
CA GLN A 247 -15.61 11.66 -0.20
C GLN A 247 -14.63 12.21 0.84
N LEU A 248 -13.35 12.29 0.48
CA LEU A 248 -12.27 12.74 1.38
C LEU A 248 -12.28 14.26 1.61
N ALA A 249 -12.74 15.06 0.65
CA ALA A 249 -12.79 16.50 0.78
C ALA A 249 -13.88 17.02 1.75
N LYS A 250 -14.78 16.17 2.23
CA LYS A 250 -15.84 16.54 3.17
C LYS A 250 -15.33 16.54 4.61
N GLU A 251 -15.92 17.40 5.46
CA GLU A 251 -15.63 17.41 6.90
C GLU A 251 -15.90 16.04 7.55
N ASN A 252 -17.03 15.43 7.21
CA ASN A 252 -17.36 14.06 7.58
C ASN A 252 -16.89 13.12 6.48
N ARG A 253 -15.68 12.60 6.59
CA ARG A 253 -15.05 11.68 5.61
C ARG A 253 -15.63 10.28 5.59
N LYS A 254 -16.76 10.03 6.27
CA LYS A 254 -17.49 8.76 6.17
C LYS A 254 -17.98 8.57 4.75
N PHE A 255 -17.78 7.37 4.21
CA PHE A 255 -18.20 7.05 2.86
C PHE A 255 -19.72 7.15 2.72
N GLN A 256 -20.17 7.88 1.72
CA GLN A 256 -21.60 8.09 1.45
C GLN A 256 -21.89 7.73 0.00
N TYR A 257 -22.71 6.71 -0.21
CA TYR A 257 -23.06 6.20 -1.55
C TYR A 257 -23.72 7.26 -2.44
N LYS A 258 -24.46 8.20 -1.85
CA LYS A 258 -25.08 9.32 -2.59
C LYS A 258 -24.10 10.20 -3.36
N PHE A 259 -22.81 10.23 -2.97
CA PHE A 259 -21.77 10.96 -3.71
C PHE A 259 -21.22 10.20 -4.91
N ILE A 260 -21.52 8.92 -5.04
CA ILE A 260 -21.28 8.19 -6.28
C ILE A 260 -22.37 8.54 -7.30
N LYS A 261 -23.63 8.42 -6.89
CA LYS A 261 -24.82 8.72 -7.69
C LYS A 261 -26.02 8.93 -6.77
N THR A 262 -26.90 9.86 -7.12
CA THR A 262 -28.19 10.04 -6.42
C THR A 262 -28.97 8.74 -6.39
N GLY A 263 -29.40 8.30 -5.20
CA GLY A 263 -30.11 7.03 -5.00
C GLY A 263 -29.23 5.80 -4.92
N ALA A 264 -27.90 5.91 -4.99
CA ALA A 264 -26.99 4.78 -4.83
C ALA A 264 -27.12 4.15 -3.43
N ARG A 265 -27.13 2.81 -3.38
CA ARG A 265 -27.26 2.01 -2.16
C ARG A 265 -26.01 1.17 -1.91
N ALA A 266 -25.80 0.76 -0.65
CA ALA A 266 -24.69 -0.11 -0.25
C ALA A 266 -24.62 -1.39 -1.10
N TYR A 267 -25.75 -2.06 -1.27
CA TYR A 267 -25.86 -3.29 -2.08
C TYR A 267 -25.29 -3.17 -3.51
N ASP A 268 -25.42 -2.00 -4.13
CA ASP A 268 -24.95 -1.79 -5.52
C ASP A 268 -23.44 -1.60 -5.64
N TYR A 269 -22.77 -1.17 -4.55
CA TYR A 269 -21.39 -0.69 -4.57
C TYR A 269 -20.44 -1.43 -3.61
N GLU A 270 -20.93 -2.40 -2.83
CA GLU A 270 -20.09 -3.21 -1.95
C GLU A 270 -19.05 -4.01 -2.76
N THR A 271 -19.49 -4.78 -3.76
CA THR A 271 -18.63 -5.53 -4.68
C THR A 271 -17.65 -4.61 -5.44
N PRO A 272 -18.05 -3.49 -6.05
CA PRO A 272 -17.14 -2.50 -6.62
C PRO A 272 -16.07 -1.97 -5.67
N LEU A 273 -16.43 -1.67 -4.43
CA LEU A 273 -15.47 -1.20 -3.42
C LEU A 273 -14.51 -2.32 -2.99
N ASP A 274 -15.00 -3.54 -2.83
CA ASP A 274 -14.16 -4.70 -2.51
C ASP A 274 -13.23 -5.05 -3.67
N TRP A 275 -13.66 -4.86 -4.92
CA TRP A 275 -12.79 -4.97 -6.09
C TRP A 275 -11.62 -3.97 -6.00
N LEU A 276 -11.90 -2.67 -5.77
CA LEU A 276 -10.88 -1.63 -5.64
C LEU A 276 -9.92 -1.92 -4.48
N ARG A 277 -10.42 -2.38 -3.34
CA ARG A 277 -9.62 -2.78 -2.18
C ARG A 277 -8.72 -3.97 -2.51
N THR A 278 -9.26 -4.99 -3.16
CA THR A 278 -8.53 -6.21 -3.53
C THR A 278 -7.49 -5.95 -4.61
N ALA A 279 -7.76 -5.01 -5.52
CA ALA A 279 -6.79 -4.51 -6.49
C ALA A 279 -5.67 -3.66 -5.82
N GLY A 280 -5.81 -3.35 -4.54
CA GLY A 280 -4.83 -2.58 -3.77
C GLY A 280 -4.80 -1.09 -4.10
N VAL A 281 -5.83 -0.55 -4.78
CA VAL A 281 -5.86 0.87 -5.18
C VAL A 281 -6.55 1.77 -4.15
N ILE A 282 -7.33 1.18 -3.23
CA ILE A 282 -7.91 1.88 -2.08
C ILE A 282 -7.66 1.12 -0.78
N ASN A 283 -7.67 1.86 0.32
CA ASN A 283 -7.68 1.35 1.68
C ASN A 283 -9.02 1.69 2.35
N LYS A 284 -9.65 0.72 3.00
CA LYS A 284 -10.90 0.88 3.73
C LYS A 284 -10.62 0.95 5.22
N CYS A 285 -10.99 2.05 5.87
CA CYS A 285 -10.85 2.26 7.31
C CYS A 285 -12.24 2.10 7.95
N ILE A 286 -12.44 1.01 8.69
CA ILE A 286 -13.74 0.64 9.27
C ILE A 286 -13.90 1.33 10.63
N ARG A 287 -15.14 1.70 10.98
CA ARG A 287 -15.47 2.24 12.30
C ARG A 287 -15.38 1.16 13.37
N VAL A 288 -14.78 1.50 14.52
CA VAL A 288 -14.94 0.75 15.76
C VAL A 288 -15.79 1.54 16.76
N THR A 289 -16.62 0.83 17.51
CA THR A 289 -17.47 1.43 18.55
C THR A 289 -16.76 1.56 19.88
N GLU A 290 -15.78 0.69 20.15
CA GLU A 290 -15.03 0.66 21.38
C GLU A 290 -13.52 0.55 21.09
N GLY A 291 -12.72 1.15 21.99
CA GLY A 291 -11.26 1.04 21.99
C GLY A 291 -10.80 -0.13 22.87
N LYS A 292 -11.29 -1.34 22.58
CA LYS A 292 -10.97 -2.57 23.31
C LYS A 292 -10.44 -3.67 22.38
N LEU A 293 -9.71 -4.62 22.93
CA LEU A 293 -9.18 -5.78 22.22
C LEU A 293 -10.23 -6.88 22.03
N PRO A 294 -10.21 -7.60 20.91
CA PRO A 294 -9.56 -7.19 19.66
C PRO A 294 -10.39 -6.11 18.96
N LEU A 295 -9.75 -5.13 18.34
CA LEU A 295 -10.46 -4.03 17.65
C LEU A 295 -11.46 -4.54 16.60
N SER A 296 -11.15 -5.65 15.94
CA SER A 296 -12.00 -6.27 14.91
C SER A 296 -13.37 -6.71 15.47
N ALA A 297 -13.48 -7.06 16.74
CA ALA A 297 -14.73 -7.46 17.36
C ALA A 297 -15.73 -6.30 17.52
N TYR A 298 -15.23 -5.07 17.53
CA TYR A 298 -16.04 -3.85 17.68
C TYR A 298 -16.21 -3.11 16.34
N ALA A 299 -15.81 -3.74 15.24
CA ALA A 299 -15.91 -3.15 13.91
C ALA A 299 -17.36 -3.14 13.41
N GLN A 300 -17.79 -1.99 12.88
CA GLN A 300 -19.11 -1.82 12.27
C GLN A 300 -18.95 -1.60 10.75
N ASN A 301 -19.03 -2.65 9.97
CA ASN A 301 -18.82 -2.64 8.52
C ASN A 301 -19.64 -1.61 7.72
N PRO A 302 -20.87 -1.23 8.07
CA PRO A 302 -21.63 -0.23 7.31
C PRO A 302 -21.01 1.18 7.40
N ALA A 303 -20.16 1.46 8.41
CA ALA A 303 -19.55 2.76 8.61
C ALA A 303 -18.03 2.68 8.38
N PHE A 304 -17.56 3.28 7.28
CA PHE A 304 -16.15 3.27 6.91
C PHE A 304 -15.75 4.57 6.20
N LYS A 305 -14.44 4.80 6.14
CA LYS A 305 -13.79 5.81 5.29
C LYS A 305 -13.01 5.08 4.19
N VAL A 306 -12.79 5.74 3.05
CA VAL A 306 -12.01 5.19 1.93
C VAL A 306 -10.87 6.15 1.63
N TYR A 307 -9.66 5.62 1.57
CA TYR A 307 -8.43 6.34 1.25
C TYR A 307 -7.79 5.73 0.00
N MET A 308 -7.07 6.53 -0.78
CA MET A 308 -6.28 6.01 -1.89
C MET A 308 -4.98 5.39 -1.39
N MET A 309 -4.45 4.42 -2.12
CA MET A 309 -3.18 3.78 -1.81
C MET A 309 -1.98 4.73 -1.89
N ASP A 310 -2.11 5.83 -2.62
CA ASP A 310 -1.04 6.77 -2.91
C ASP A 310 -1.53 8.21 -2.88
N THR A 311 -0.79 9.09 -2.19
CA THR A 311 -1.15 10.51 -2.04
C THR A 311 -0.99 11.30 -3.33
N GLY A 312 0.01 11.00 -4.14
CA GLY A 312 0.24 11.68 -5.40
C GLY A 312 -0.86 11.41 -6.41
N LEU A 313 -1.35 10.17 -6.48
CA LEU A 313 -2.52 9.83 -7.30
C LEU A 313 -3.78 10.56 -6.81
N LEU A 314 -3.95 10.72 -5.49
CA LEU A 314 -5.05 11.50 -4.94
C LEU A 314 -4.90 12.99 -5.30
N CYS A 315 -3.69 13.57 -5.21
CA CYS A 315 -3.41 14.94 -5.61
C CYS A 315 -3.82 15.20 -7.07
N SER A 316 -3.41 14.32 -7.99
CA SER A 316 -3.76 14.48 -9.40
C SER A 316 -5.27 14.41 -9.68
N LYS A 317 -6.04 13.70 -8.82
CA LYS A 317 -7.50 13.61 -8.93
C LYS A 317 -8.22 14.83 -8.36
N PHE A 318 -7.58 15.62 -7.50
CA PHE A 318 -8.11 16.91 -7.07
C PHE A 318 -7.96 18.01 -8.13
N ASP A 319 -7.12 17.77 -9.16
CA ASP A 319 -6.79 18.73 -10.24
C ASP A 319 -6.30 20.09 -9.71
N ILE A 320 -5.53 20.05 -8.61
CA ILE A 320 -4.94 21.22 -7.96
C ILE A 320 -3.46 21.26 -8.28
N SER A 321 -2.94 22.44 -8.64
CA SER A 321 -1.51 22.58 -8.95
C SER A 321 -0.63 22.31 -7.71
N ALA A 322 0.56 21.76 -7.94
CA ALA A 322 1.56 21.48 -6.92
C ALA A 322 1.87 22.72 -6.06
N ASN A 323 2.01 23.88 -6.69
CA ASN A 323 2.25 25.16 -6.01
C ASN A 323 1.20 25.50 -4.95
N VAL A 324 -0.08 25.25 -5.25
CA VAL A 324 -1.17 25.48 -4.29
C VAL A 324 -1.04 24.50 -3.11
N ILE A 325 -0.73 23.26 -3.37
CA ILE A 325 -0.59 22.25 -2.31
C ILE A 325 0.60 22.58 -1.40
N ILE A 326 1.75 22.94 -1.97
CA ILE A 326 2.99 23.20 -1.22
C ILE A 326 2.89 24.52 -0.44
N ASN A 327 2.44 25.61 -1.08
CA ASN A 327 2.58 26.98 -0.57
C ASN A 327 1.36 27.53 0.17
N THR A 328 0.17 26.91 0.04
CA THR A 328 -1.03 27.42 0.73
C THR A 328 -1.05 26.99 2.21
N PRO A 329 -1.33 27.89 3.15
CA PRO A 329 -1.45 27.53 4.56
C PRO A 329 -2.52 26.46 4.83
N PRO A 330 -2.30 25.51 5.76
CA PRO A 330 -3.25 24.45 6.09
C PRO A 330 -4.62 24.96 6.54
N SER A 331 -4.67 26.16 7.13
CA SER A 331 -5.90 26.76 7.67
C SER A 331 -6.95 27.13 6.62
N ILE A 332 -6.57 27.23 5.35
CA ILE A 332 -7.44 27.74 4.29
C ILE A 332 -8.12 26.63 3.49
N ASN A 333 -7.62 25.36 3.56
CA ASN A 333 -8.00 24.33 2.59
C ASN A 333 -8.34 22.97 3.23
N GLY A 334 -9.61 22.60 3.20
CA GLY A 334 -10.12 21.31 3.66
C GLY A 334 -9.45 20.09 2.96
N PHE A 335 -8.99 20.25 1.70
CA PHE A 335 -8.31 19.18 0.97
C PHE A 335 -6.94 18.81 1.57
N LYS A 336 -6.23 19.74 2.23
CA LYS A 336 -4.96 19.43 2.91
C LYS A 336 -5.16 18.42 4.05
N GLY A 337 -6.26 18.56 4.80
CA GLY A 337 -6.62 17.57 5.80
C GLY A 337 -6.87 16.18 5.18
N ALA A 338 -7.51 16.13 4.00
CA ALA A 338 -7.75 14.90 3.27
C ALA A 338 -6.44 14.22 2.83
N LEU A 339 -5.51 14.99 2.26
CA LEU A 339 -4.20 14.50 1.85
C LEU A 339 -3.37 13.99 3.03
N THR A 340 -3.38 14.75 4.14
CA THR A 340 -2.65 14.39 5.36
C THR A 340 -3.17 13.08 5.97
N GLU A 341 -4.50 12.91 6.09
CA GLU A 341 -5.06 11.65 6.58
C GLU A 341 -4.82 10.49 5.61
N ASN A 342 -4.90 10.75 4.30
CA ASN A 342 -4.58 9.72 3.30
C ASN A 342 -3.14 9.24 3.43
N TYR A 343 -2.20 10.17 3.64
CA TYR A 343 -0.79 9.83 3.89
C TYR A 343 -0.61 9.00 5.17
N VAL A 344 -1.25 9.41 6.27
CA VAL A 344 -1.16 8.66 7.53
C VAL A 344 -1.74 7.25 7.37
N MET A 345 -2.90 7.12 6.69
CA MET A 345 -3.47 5.81 6.36
C MET A 345 -2.51 4.94 5.55
N GLN A 346 -1.91 5.51 4.50
CA GLN A 346 -0.93 4.84 3.64
C GLN A 346 0.27 4.36 4.48
N ALA A 347 0.86 5.22 5.31
CA ALA A 347 2.00 4.88 6.14
C ALA A 347 1.67 3.78 7.16
N LEU A 348 0.53 3.85 7.83
CA LEU A 348 0.10 2.82 8.79
C LEU A 348 -0.10 1.46 8.11
N VAL A 349 -0.74 1.42 6.94
CA VAL A 349 -0.94 0.18 6.17
C VAL A 349 0.39 -0.39 5.70
N THR A 350 1.30 0.43 5.18
CA THR A 350 2.64 0.01 4.74
C THR A 350 3.46 -0.57 5.88
N ASN A 351 3.29 -0.05 7.10
CA ASN A 351 3.92 -0.54 8.32
C ASN A 351 3.18 -1.73 8.97
N GLY A 352 2.21 -2.33 8.27
CA GLY A 352 1.55 -3.57 8.64
C GLY A 352 0.39 -3.43 9.64
N PHE A 353 -0.05 -2.21 9.94
CA PHE A 353 -1.26 -2.02 10.73
C PHE A 353 -2.54 -2.28 9.92
N ILE A 354 -3.62 -2.59 10.64
CA ILE A 354 -5.00 -2.55 10.16
C ILE A 354 -5.67 -1.34 10.84
N PRO A 355 -5.71 -0.17 10.20
CA PRO A 355 -6.27 1.01 10.83
C PRO A 355 -7.79 0.98 10.87
N TYR A 356 -8.33 1.36 12.01
CA TYR A 356 -9.74 1.65 12.25
C TYR A 356 -9.89 3.12 12.59
N TYR A 357 -11.11 3.67 12.51
CA TYR A 357 -11.43 4.95 13.14
C TYR A 357 -12.45 4.72 14.25
N TRP A 358 -12.41 5.57 15.27
CA TRP A 358 -13.36 5.48 16.37
C TRP A 358 -14.30 6.67 16.37
N SER A 359 -15.58 6.43 16.66
CA SER A 359 -16.49 7.52 16.97
C SER A 359 -17.43 7.10 18.10
N SER A 360 -17.57 8.00 19.08
CA SER A 360 -18.61 7.89 20.10
C SER A 360 -19.99 8.16 19.48
N SER A 361 -21.07 7.92 20.26
CA SER A 361 -22.46 8.16 19.85
C SER A 361 -22.78 9.62 19.48
N GLY A 362 -22.00 10.22 18.55
CA GLY A 362 -22.25 11.48 17.88
C GLY A 362 -21.42 12.69 18.32
N LYS A 363 -20.49 12.56 19.29
CA LYS A 363 -19.80 13.76 19.86
C LYS A 363 -18.28 13.80 19.69
N ALA A 364 -17.62 12.66 19.47
CA ALA A 364 -16.17 12.59 19.30
C ALA A 364 -15.80 11.58 18.22
N GLU A 365 -14.80 11.90 17.39
CA GLU A 365 -14.27 11.02 16.36
C GLU A 365 -12.74 11.11 16.36
N LEU A 366 -12.07 9.98 16.40
CA LEU A 366 -10.62 9.85 16.20
C LEU A 366 -10.34 9.38 14.80
N ASP A 367 -9.33 9.96 14.17
CA ASP A 367 -8.96 9.67 12.80
C ASP A 367 -8.52 8.23 12.62
N PHE A 368 -7.66 7.71 13.52
CA PHE A 368 -7.24 6.32 13.50
C PHE A 368 -7.12 5.72 14.90
N VAL A 369 -7.39 4.43 14.99
CA VAL A 369 -7.09 3.55 16.13
C VAL A 369 -6.46 2.30 15.58
N VAL A 370 -5.29 1.93 16.08
CA VAL A 370 -4.55 0.74 15.66
C VAL A 370 -4.21 -0.14 16.85
N GLN A 371 -3.90 -1.41 16.58
CA GLN A 371 -3.40 -2.37 17.55
C GLN A 371 -1.99 -2.80 17.12
N ASP A 372 -1.03 -2.72 18.05
CA ASP A 372 0.34 -3.19 17.81
C ASP A 372 0.49 -4.71 18.09
N ASN A 373 1.68 -5.26 17.84
CA ASN A 373 2.00 -6.67 18.04
C ASN A 373 2.01 -7.07 19.54
N ASN A 374 2.10 -6.11 20.47
CA ASN A 374 2.05 -6.35 21.91
C ASN A 374 0.61 -6.29 22.46
N GLY A 375 -0.37 -6.03 21.59
CA GLY A 375 -1.77 -5.89 21.98
C GLY A 375 -2.13 -4.51 22.54
N TYR A 376 -1.28 -3.49 22.43
CA TYR A 376 -1.66 -2.14 22.83
C TYR A 376 -2.55 -1.49 21.79
N ILE A 377 -3.62 -0.86 22.24
CA ILE A 377 -4.48 -0.01 21.41
C ILE A 377 -3.91 1.40 21.42
N ILE A 378 -3.60 1.92 20.23
CA ILE A 378 -2.97 3.21 20.05
C ILE A 378 -3.94 4.13 19.31
N PRO A 379 -4.55 5.12 19.99
CA PRO A 379 -5.33 6.16 19.32
C PRO A 379 -4.40 7.16 18.65
N ILE A 380 -4.75 7.55 17.41
CA ILE A 380 -3.97 8.47 16.59
C ILE A 380 -4.89 9.60 16.12
N GLU A 381 -4.54 10.81 16.47
CA GLU A 381 -5.19 12.05 16.01
C GLU A 381 -4.29 12.73 15.00
N VAL A 382 -4.85 13.12 13.86
CA VAL A 382 -4.13 13.77 12.76
C VAL A 382 -4.57 15.24 12.64
N LYS A 383 -3.61 16.14 12.62
CA LYS A 383 -3.84 17.58 12.44
C LYS A 383 -2.97 18.11 11.30
N SER A 384 -3.59 18.74 10.33
CA SER A 384 -2.86 19.38 9.22
C SER A 384 -2.25 20.75 9.61
N ALA A 385 -2.59 21.29 10.78
CA ALA A 385 -2.16 22.59 11.28
C ALA A 385 -1.58 22.49 12.69
N ASP A 386 -1.03 23.59 13.19
CA ASP A 386 -0.39 23.70 14.51
C ASP A 386 -1.35 23.64 15.70
N ASN A 387 -2.65 23.79 15.48
CA ASN A 387 -3.64 23.72 16.56
C ASN A 387 -3.84 22.26 16.99
N VAL A 388 -3.25 21.90 18.11
CA VAL A 388 -3.13 20.51 18.59
C VAL A 388 -4.14 20.13 19.68
N ARG A 389 -5.05 21.01 20.09
CA ARG A 389 -6.08 20.62 21.06
C ARG A 389 -7.12 19.71 20.40
N SER A 390 -7.24 18.49 20.89
CA SER A 390 -8.22 17.51 20.41
C SER A 390 -9.09 17.03 21.56
N LYS A 391 -10.36 17.43 21.53
CA LYS A 391 -11.38 16.92 22.46
C LYS A 391 -11.61 15.40 22.26
N SER A 392 -11.50 14.94 21.02
CA SER A 392 -11.73 13.51 20.68
C SER A 392 -10.68 12.61 21.29
N LEU A 393 -9.39 12.96 21.17
CA LEU A 393 -8.30 12.20 21.78
C LEU A 393 -8.44 12.17 23.29
N SER A 394 -8.73 13.31 23.94
CA SER A 394 -8.96 13.38 25.39
C SER A 394 -10.15 12.53 25.84
N THR A 395 -11.23 12.49 25.04
CA THR A 395 -12.39 11.64 25.33
C THR A 395 -12.01 10.16 25.27
N PHE A 396 -11.30 9.75 24.22
CA PHE A 396 -10.85 8.36 24.06
C PHE A 396 -9.91 7.93 25.20
N VAL A 397 -8.94 8.78 25.55
CA VAL A 397 -7.98 8.53 26.65
C VAL A 397 -8.71 8.38 27.98
N SER A 398 -9.70 9.23 28.26
CA SER A 398 -10.50 9.14 29.47
C SER A 398 -11.28 7.82 29.57
N LEU A 399 -11.85 7.34 28.46
CA LEU A 399 -12.67 6.13 28.42
C LEU A 399 -11.86 4.84 28.47
N TYR A 400 -10.74 4.78 27.73
CA TYR A 400 -10.04 3.51 27.47
C TYR A 400 -8.63 3.45 28.07
N LYS A 401 -8.08 4.57 28.57
CA LYS A 401 -6.78 4.66 29.27
C LYS A 401 -5.65 3.93 28.52
N PRO A 402 -5.39 4.27 27.23
CA PRO A 402 -4.34 3.64 26.47
C PRO A 402 -2.97 3.89 27.11
N LYS A 403 -1.99 3.00 26.87
CA LYS A 403 -0.61 3.15 27.37
C LYS A 403 0.03 4.46 26.91
N TYR A 404 -0.24 4.83 25.67
CA TYR A 404 0.12 6.12 25.07
C TYR A 404 -0.81 6.42 23.89
N SER A 405 -0.77 7.65 23.46
CA SER A 405 -1.49 8.14 22.27
C SER A 405 -0.52 8.77 21.30
N ILE A 406 -0.90 8.87 20.06
CA ILE A 406 -0.12 9.57 19.02
C ILE A 406 -0.90 10.78 18.53
N ARG A 407 -0.21 11.92 18.45
CA ARG A 407 -0.67 13.11 17.76
C ARG A 407 0.25 13.39 16.59
N VAL A 408 -0.29 13.30 15.39
CA VAL A 408 0.44 13.63 14.15
C VAL A 408 0.11 15.06 13.75
N SER A 409 1.11 15.91 13.56
CA SER A 409 0.91 17.31 13.17
C SER A 409 2.16 17.90 12.50
N ALA A 410 2.11 19.18 12.13
CA ALA A 410 3.30 19.89 11.66
C ALA A 410 4.31 20.22 12.77
N LYS A 411 3.99 20.01 14.07
CA LYS A 411 4.92 20.23 15.18
C LYS A 411 6.01 19.17 15.22
N ASN A 412 7.17 19.55 15.76
CA ASN A 412 8.34 18.66 15.95
C ASN A 412 8.05 17.52 16.93
N PHE A 413 8.96 16.54 17.01
CA PHE A 413 8.86 15.42 17.97
C PHE A 413 8.80 15.92 19.41
N GLY A 414 8.10 15.18 20.25
CA GLY A 414 8.00 15.42 21.67
C GLY A 414 7.13 14.37 22.36
N PHE A 415 7.32 14.22 23.67
CA PHE A 415 6.53 13.29 24.49
C PHE A 415 6.09 13.98 25.77
N GLU A 416 4.82 14.16 25.94
CA GLU A 416 4.24 14.79 27.12
C GLU A 416 2.85 14.20 27.44
N ASN A 417 2.56 13.99 28.72
CA ASN A 417 1.26 13.47 29.18
C ASN A 417 0.82 12.16 28.48
N ASN A 418 1.75 11.22 28.26
CA ASN A 418 1.54 9.99 27.51
C ASN A 418 1.08 10.19 26.05
N ILE A 419 1.34 11.36 25.48
CA ILE A 419 1.08 11.66 24.08
C ILE A 419 2.41 11.82 23.37
N LYS A 420 2.68 10.97 22.38
CA LYS A 420 3.77 11.11 21.42
C LYS A 420 3.33 12.13 20.36
N SER A 421 3.96 13.29 20.32
CA SER A 421 3.84 14.23 19.21
C SER A 421 4.80 13.79 18.11
N ILE A 422 4.26 13.40 16.95
CA ILE A 422 5.02 12.93 15.80
C ILE A 422 4.79 13.91 14.65
N PRO A 423 5.85 14.51 14.10
CA PRO A 423 5.69 15.34 12.91
C PRO A 423 5.21 14.51 11.72
N LEU A 424 4.53 15.14 10.79
CA LEU A 424 3.99 14.50 9.59
C LEU A 424 5.04 13.65 8.87
N TYR A 425 6.26 14.13 8.73
CA TYR A 425 7.37 13.41 8.12
C TYR A 425 7.88 12.22 8.95
N GLY A 426 7.49 12.09 10.23
CA GLY A 426 7.94 11.02 11.13
C GLY A 426 7.00 9.81 11.18
N VAL A 427 5.85 9.83 10.49
CA VAL A 427 4.82 8.78 10.60
C VAL A 427 5.32 7.42 10.10
N PHE A 428 6.25 7.38 9.15
CA PHE A 428 6.83 6.13 8.67
C PHE A 428 7.64 5.36 9.74
N CYS A 429 8.04 6.04 10.82
CA CYS A 429 8.71 5.41 11.97
C CYS A 429 7.75 4.64 12.89
N VAL A 430 6.43 4.87 12.80
CA VAL A 430 5.43 4.16 13.63
C VAL A 430 5.31 2.73 13.12
N GLN A 431 5.92 1.77 13.80
CA GLN A 431 5.89 0.34 13.45
C GLN A 431 4.86 -0.42 14.29
N ARG A 432 4.30 -1.49 13.69
CA ARG A 432 3.33 -2.38 14.34
C ARG A 432 3.97 -3.26 15.40
#